data_5874c5585f3bed6578764379d18091e0
#
_entry.id   5874c5585f3bed6578764379d18091e0
#
_cell.length_a   1.000
_cell.length_b   1.000
_cell.length_c   1.000
_cell.angle_alpha   90.00
_cell.angle_beta   90.00
_cell.angle_gamma   90.00
#
_symmetry.space_group_name_H-M   'P 1'
#
loop_
_entity.id
_entity.type
_entity.pdbx_description
1 polymer ?
#
loop_
_entity_poly.entity_id
_entity_poly.type
_entity_poly.pdbx_seq_one_letter_code
_entity_poly.pdbx_strand_id
1 'polypeptide(L)'
;MSERRQRLLLLGSLSGALLFGLMPSCLERHEERAIDSDVTRCASCHGDPTRSGDYLQRSAPPINLIGATDIAYPSVGAHQFHVYGSETHGPVACNECHIVPEQVSDPGHADSAEPAEIHFGSLASQDGHDPTWSSKTRRCSDSYCHGARSPSWTQPKPSDQACGTCHGLPPAPPHPQSERCSACHTGIDAENHFPEARLHVNGQVEYLLGKCNACHGNADSPAPPVDTHGNTDPTSPGVGAHRVHLAGGNASRPVECQECHQVPSTSDLTHPNGQAELVFSGVSQASADAPSYDSAAQSCTVYCHAPSAS
;
A
#
# COMPACT_ATOMS: atom_id res chain seq x y z
N MET A 1 27.12 -94.86 -26.61
CA MET A 1 27.92 -93.66 -26.18
C MET A 1 28.03 -92.82 -27.39
N SER A 2 27.22 -91.76 -27.55
CA SER A 2 27.40 -90.66 -28.49
C SER A 2 26.35 -89.60 -28.22
N GLU A 3 26.77 -88.49 -27.75
CA GLU A 3 25.91 -87.32 -27.48
C GLU A 3 25.59 -86.62 -28.79
N ARG A 4 24.32 -86.40 -29.03
CA ARG A 4 23.80 -85.52 -30.08
C ARG A 4 23.59 -84.15 -29.53
N ARG A 5 24.36 -83.17 -30.02
CA ARG A 5 24.15 -81.75 -29.81
C ARG A 5 23.02 -81.24 -30.70
N GLN A 6 21.90 -80.86 -30.11
CA GLN A 6 20.88 -80.11 -30.79
C GLN A 6 21.22 -78.62 -30.77
N ARG A 7 21.32 -78.03 -31.97
CA ARG A 7 21.41 -76.59 -32.16
C ARG A 7 20.03 -75.99 -32.18
N LEU A 8 19.71 -75.18 -31.20
CA LEU A 8 18.49 -74.40 -31.17
C LEU A 8 18.72 -73.06 -31.88
N LEU A 9 18.00 -72.81 -32.99
CA LEU A 9 17.94 -71.53 -33.68
C LEU A 9 17.00 -70.61 -32.91
N LEU A 10 17.56 -69.57 -32.28
CA LEU A 10 16.79 -68.47 -31.71
C LEU A 10 16.54 -67.45 -32.81
N LEU A 11 15.29 -67.35 -33.25
CA LEU A 11 14.75 -66.24 -34.04
C LEU A 11 14.52 -65.07 -33.09
N GLY A 12 15.38 -64.06 -33.22
CA GLY A 12 15.22 -62.80 -32.51
C GLY A 12 14.11 -61.94 -33.14
N SER A 13 12.97 -61.83 -32.49
CA SER A 13 12.02 -60.78 -32.79
C SER A 13 12.46 -59.47 -32.17
N LEU A 14 12.85 -58.50 -32.99
CA LEU A 14 13.02 -57.11 -32.59
C LEU A 14 11.60 -56.50 -32.32
N SER A 15 11.16 -56.53 -31.10
CA SER A 15 10.08 -55.64 -30.63
C SER A 15 10.70 -54.29 -30.36
N GLY A 16 10.52 -53.35 -31.29
CA GLY A 16 10.79 -51.93 -31.04
C GLY A 16 9.81 -51.39 -29.96
N ALA A 17 10.30 -51.33 -28.75
CA ALA A 17 9.60 -50.57 -27.71
C ALA A 17 9.81 -49.08 -28.05
N LEU A 18 8.74 -48.40 -28.56
CA LEU A 18 8.62 -46.98 -28.52
C LEU A 18 8.59 -46.59 -27.02
N LEU A 19 9.70 -46.12 -26.53
CA LEU A 19 9.74 -45.35 -25.27
C LEU A 19 9.00 -44.04 -25.53
N PHE A 20 7.70 -44.04 -25.35
CA PHE A 20 7.00 -42.80 -24.97
C PHE A 20 7.55 -42.44 -23.60
N GLY A 21 8.49 -41.54 -23.59
CA GLY A 21 8.89 -40.84 -22.36
C GLY A 21 7.66 -40.09 -21.85
N LEU A 22 6.91 -40.74 -20.93
CA LEU A 22 5.93 -40.06 -20.09
C LEU A 22 6.70 -38.98 -19.35
N MET A 23 6.57 -37.75 -19.82
CA MET A 23 6.95 -36.59 -19.00
C MET A 23 6.09 -36.69 -17.76
N PRO A 24 6.67 -36.79 -16.55
CA PRO A 24 5.84 -36.82 -15.35
C PRO A 24 4.99 -35.57 -15.31
N SER A 25 3.68 -35.76 -15.10
CA SER A 25 2.75 -34.65 -14.95
C SER A 25 3.15 -33.79 -13.75
N CYS A 26 2.71 -32.56 -13.72
CA CYS A 26 2.96 -31.66 -12.60
C CYS A 26 2.50 -32.29 -11.26
N LEU A 27 1.44 -33.08 -11.30
CA LEU A 27 0.93 -33.83 -10.15
C LEU A 27 1.94 -34.89 -9.65
N GLU A 28 2.52 -35.68 -10.57
CA GLU A 28 3.47 -36.75 -10.21
C GLU A 28 4.76 -36.17 -9.60
N ARG A 29 5.23 -35.02 -10.08
CA ARG A 29 6.38 -34.33 -9.47
C ARG A 29 6.09 -33.87 -8.04
N HIS A 30 4.85 -33.55 -7.71
CA HIS A 30 4.45 -33.15 -6.36
C HIS A 30 4.46 -34.32 -5.38
N GLU A 31 4.02 -35.52 -5.79
CA GLU A 31 4.01 -36.71 -4.94
C GLU A 31 5.41 -37.20 -4.61
N GLU A 32 6.35 -37.18 -5.56
CA GLU A 32 7.73 -37.64 -5.34
C GLU A 32 8.58 -36.71 -4.48
N ARG A 33 8.15 -35.43 -4.29
CA ARG A 33 8.89 -34.42 -3.52
C ARG A 33 8.31 -34.07 -2.17
N ALA A 34 7.47 -34.93 -1.61
CA ALA A 34 6.81 -34.72 -0.30
C ALA A 34 7.75 -34.57 0.90
N ILE A 35 9.06 -34.49 0.71
CA ILE A 35 10.08 -34.38 1.77
C ILE A 35 10.83 -33.04 1.74
N ASP A 36 10.62 -32.20 0.75
CA ASP A 36 11.33 -30.91 0.69
C ASP A 36 10.41 -29.74 1.08
N SER A 37 11.00 -28.77 1.76
CA SER A 37 10.33 -27.65 2.40
C SER A 37 9.28 -26.97 1.51
N ASP A 38 8.26 -26.39 2.10
CA ASP A 38 7.11 -25.68 1.48
C ASP A 38 7.47 -24.74 0.31
N VAL A 39 8.72 -24.29 0.29
CA VAL A 39 9.28 -23.33 -0.68
C VAL A 39 9.44 -23.89 -2.10
N THR A 40 9.62 -25.21 -2.26
CA THR A 40 9.84 -25.84 -3.59
C THR A 40 8.56 -26.35 -4.24
N ARG A 41 7.48 -26.44 -3.47
CA ARG A 41 6.22 -27.04 -3.94
C ARG A 41 5.57 -26.26 -5.07
N CYS A 42 5.29 -24.97 -4.86
CA CYS A 42 4.63 -24.14 -5.88
C CYS A 42 5.51 -23.96 -7.11
N ALA A 43 6.80 -23.65 -6.92
CA ALA A 43 7.75 -23.39 -7.99
C ALA A 43 8.09 -24.63 -8.84
N SER A 44 7.58 -25.81 -8.52
CA SER A 44 7.78 -27.00 -9.35
C SER A 44 6.83 -27.08 -10.54
N CYS A 45 5.70 -26.40 -10.50
CA CYS A 45 4.71 -26.39 -11.60
C CYS A 45 4.63 -25.02 -12.27
N HIS A 46 4.71 -23.95 -11.50
CA HIS A 46 4.73 -22.57 -12.01
C HIS A 46 5.82 -21.77 -11.28
N GLY A 47 6.38 -20.76 -11.95
CA GLY A 47 7.56 -20.06 -11.46
C GLY A 47 8.87 -20.76 -11.83
N ASP A 48 9.93 -20.47 -11.09
CA ASP A 48 11.27 -21.01 -11.34
C ASP A 48 11.98 -21.29 -10.00
N PRO A 49 12.13 -22.56 -9.62
CA PRO A 49 12.79 -22.95 -8.38
C PRO A 49 14.28 -22.60 -8.35
N THR A 50 14.89 -22.35 -9.51
CA THR A 50 16.32 -21.99 -9.62
C THR A 50 16.55 -20.48 -9.53
N ARG A 51 15.52 -19.67 -9.61
CA ARG A 51 15.60 -18.22 -9.50
C ARG A 51 16.08 -17.81 -8.13
N SER A 52 16.94 -16.79 -8.07
CA SER A 52 17.28 -16.12 -6.81
C SER A 52 16.08 -15.37 -6.26
N GLY A 53 16.00 -15.25 -4.94
CA GLY A 53 14.93 -14.54 -4.27
C GLY A 53 14.19 -15.41 -3.24
N ASP A 54 13.18 -14.83 -2.64
CA ASP A 54 12.36 -15.51 -1.68
C ASP A 54 11.31 -16.46 -2.31
N TYR A 55 10.46 -17.00 -1.49
CA TYR A 55 9.40 -17.92 -1.91
C TYR A 55 8.43 -17.29 -2.94
N LEU A 56 7.96 -16.07 -2.72
CA LEU A 56 7.02 -15.38 -3.62
C LEU A 56 7.64 -15.17 -5.00
N GLN A 57 8.89 -14.72 -5.02
CA GLN A 57 9.63 -14.42 -6.23
C GLN A 57 9.89 -15.67 -7.07
N ARG A 58 10.21 -16.79 -6.43
CA ARG A 58 10.46 -18.07 -7.11
C ARG A 58 9.19 -18.75 -7.60
N SER A 59 8.09 -18.65 -6.85
CA SER A 59 6.82 -19.29 -7.19
C SER A 59 6.02 -18.54 -8.24
N ALA A 60 6.24 -17.23 -8.38
CA ALA A 60 5.53 -16.43 -9.37
C ALA A 60 6.06 -16.66 -10.79
N PRO A 61 5.20 -16.66 -11.82
CA PRO A 61 5.66 -16.63 -13.20
C PRO A 61 6.66 -15.48 -13.50
N PRO A 62 7.53 -15.58 -14.51
CA PRO A 62 7.74 -16.72 -15.40
C PRO A 62 8.48 -17.85 -14.67
N ILE A 63 8.24 -19.10 -14.95
CA ILE A 63 7.66 -19.78 -16.08
C ILE A 63 6.19 -20.10 -15.78
N ASN A 64 5.31 -20.02 -16.76
CA ASN A 64 3.91 -20.47 -16.61
C ASN A 64 3.77 -21.98 -16.86
N LEU A 65 2.57 -22.54 -16.70
CA LEU A 65 2.32 -23.99 -16.85
C LEU A 65 2.66 -24.58 -18.22
N ILE A 66 2.70 -23.76 -19.29
CA ILE A 66 3.11 -24.19 -20.65
C ILE A 66 4.55 -23.86 -20.97
N GLY A 67 5.36 -23.42 -20.01
CA GLY A 67 6.76 -23.08 -20.19
C GLY A 67 7.01 -21.71 -20.81
N ALA A 68 6.01 -20.84 -20.96
CA ALA A 68 6.20 -19.51 -21.50
C ALA A 68 6.81 -18.56 -20.47
N THR A 69 7.65 -17.65 -20.98
CA THR A 69 8.39 -16.65 -20.19
C THR A 69 8.07 -15.21 -20.59
N ASP A 70 7.39 -15.02 -21.73
CA ASP A 70 7.09 -13.70 -22.27
C ASP A 70 5.93 -13.06 -21.49
N ILE A 71 6.13 -11.83 -21.05
CA ILE A 71 5.16 -11.01 -20.33
C ILE A 71 3.85 -10.76 -21.10
N ALA A 72 3.89 -10.91 -22.44
CA ALA A 72 2.71 -10.80 -23.27
C ALA A 72 1.67 -11.92 -23.03
N TYR A 73 2.08 -13.05 -22.45
CA TYR A 73 1.16 -14.09 -21.99
C TYR A 73 0.48 -13.63 -20.68
N PRO A 74 -0.85 -13.64 -20.60
CA PRO A 74 -1.57 -13.24 -19.39
C PRO A 74 -1.17 -14.04 -18.14
N SER A 75 -0.85 -15.32 -18.30
CA SER A 75 -0.36 -16.20 -17.22
C SER A 75 1.08 -15.90 -16.77
N VAL A 76 1.83 -15.08 -17.50
CA VAL A 76 3.11 -14.52 -17.09
C VAL A 76 2.92 -13.10 -16.58
N GLY A 77 2.43 -12.21 -17.43
CA GLY A 77 2.07 -10.82 -17.10
C GLY A 77 3.03 -10.11 -16.13
N ALA A 78 2.49 -9.23 -15.35
CA ALA A 78 3.24 -8.38 -14.43
C ALA A 78 3.57 -9.03 -13.08
N HIS A 79 3.50 -10.37 -12.93
CA HIS A 79 3.75 -11.03 -11.64
C HIS A 79 5.05 -10.58 -10.97
N GLN A 80 6.16 -10.54 -11.72
CA GLN A 80 7.46 -10.19 -11.16
C GLN A 80 7.51 -8.75 -10.63
N PHE A 81 6.81 -7.82 -11.27
CA PHE A 81 6.71 -6.44 -10.78
C PHE A 81 6.01 -6.35 -9.42
N HIS A 82 5.04 -7.22 -9.17
CA HIS A 82 4.31 -7.27 -7.90
C HIS A 82 5.10 -7.99 -6.81
N VAL A 83 5.70 -9.15 -7.10
CA VAL A 83 6.38 -9.96 -6.07
C VAL A 83 7.77 -9.45 -5.70
N TYR A 84 8.43 -8.66 -6.54
CA TYR A 84 9.68 -8.00 -6.15
C TYR A 84 9.43 -6.67 -5.44
N GLY A 85 8.28 -6.07 -5.66
CA GLY A 85 8.07 -4.70 -5.25
C GLY A 85 8.87 -3.70 -6.09
N SER A 86 8.95 -2.46 -5.61
CA SER A 86 9.64 -1.36 -6.26
C SER A 86 10.17 -0.36 -5.22
N GLU A 87 10.65 0.79 -5.66
CA GLU A 87 10.98 1.91 -4.76
C GLU A 87 9.75 2.52 -4.06
N THR A 88 8.55 2.23 -4.57
CA THR A 88 7.30 2.81 -4.07
C THR A 88 6.37 1.82 -3.40
N HIS A 89 6.62 0.53 -3.43
CA HIS A 89 5.81 -0.47 -2.74
C HIS A 89 6.61 -1.73 -2.41
N GLY A 90 6.24 -2.40 -1.34
CA GLY A 90 6.79 -3.71 -0.98
C GLY A 90 6.29 -4.85 -1.88
N PRO A 91 6.80 -6.07 -1.69
CA PRO A 91 6.30 -7.27 -2.35
C PRO A 91 4.81 -7.49 -2.07
N VAL A 92 4.03 -7.79 -3.11
CA VAL A 92 2.61 -8.14 -3.01
C VAL A 92 2.48 -9.65 -2.89
N ALA A 93 1.75 -10.12 -1.89
CA ALA A 93 1.53 -11.54 -1.65
C ALA A 93 0.55 -12.15 -2.66
N CYS A 94 0.68 -13.44 -2.94
CA CYS A 94 -0.15 -14.16 -3.91
C CYS A 94 -1.65 -14.09 -3.57
N ASN A 95 -1.99 -14.13 -2.27
CA ASN A 95 -3.36 -14.08 -1.78
C ASN A 95 -4.05 -12.71 -1.96
N GLU A 96 -3.36 -11.70 -2.44
CA GLU A 96 -4.00 -10.44 -2.83
C GLU A 96 -4.70 -10.53 -4.20
N CYS A 97 -4.44 -11.61 -4.96
CA CYS A 97 -5.06 -11.82 -6.27
C CYS A 97 -5.55 -13.26 -6.48
N HIS A 98 -5.13 -14.22 -5.67
CA HIS A 98 -5.43 -15.63 -5.84
C HIS A 98 -5.79 -16.32 -4.53
N ILE A 99 -6.60 -17.37 -4.60
CA ILE A 99 -6.68 -18.36 -3.53
C ILE A 99 -5.35 -19.12 -3.53
N VAL A 100 -4.62 -19.06 -2.42
CA VAL A 100 -3.35 -19.77 -2.26
C VAL A 100 -3.63 -21.10 -1.56
N PRO A 101 -3.46 -22.23 -2.23
CA PRO A 101 -3.75 -23.54 -1.66
C PRO A 101 -2.63 -23.98 -0.69
N GLU A 102 -2.98 -24.79 0.28
CA GLU A 102 -2.00 -25.50 1.11
C GLU A 102 -1.47 -26.76 0.41
N GLN A 103 -2.32 -27.37 -0.42
CA GLN A 103 -1.99 -28.58 -1.19
C GLN A 103 -2.45 -28.44 -2.65
N VAL A 104 -1.80 -29.16 -3.56
CA VAL A 104 -2.12 -29.14 -5.00
C VAL A 104 -3.58 -29.54 -5.27
N SER A 105 -4.14 -30.44 -4.47
CA SER A 105 -5.49 -30.94 -4.60
C SER A 105 -6.57 -30.10 -3.93
N ASP A 106 -6.20 -28.99 -3.32
CA ASP A 106 -7.19 -28.13 -2.64
C ASP A 106 -8.16 -27.52 -3.64
N PRO A 107 -9.43 -27.38 -3.25
CA PRO A 107 -10.44 -26.74 -4.10
C PRO A 107 -10.03 -25.31 -4.50
N GLY A 108 -10.25 -24.96 -5.77
CA GLY A 108 -9.90 -23.65 -6.32
C GLY A 108 -8.46 -23.55 -6.82
N HIS A 109 -7.70 -24.67 -6.89
CA HIS A 109 -6.34 -24.65 -7.39
C HIS A 109 -6.18 -25.27 -8.79
N ALA A 110 -6.37 -26.58 -8.92
CA ALA A 110 -6.15 -27.31 -10.17
C ALA A 110 -7.42 -28.00 -10.66
N ASP A 111 -8.57 -27.54 -10.29
CA ASP A 111 -9.89 -28.14 -10.51
C ASP A 111 -10.71 -27.44 -11.59
N SER A 112 -10.20 -26.35 -12.16
CA SER A 112 -10.83 -25.60 -13.25
C SER A 112 -9.91 -25.49 -14.47
N ALA A 113 -10.50 -25.15 -15.62
CA ALA A 113 -9.74 -24.85 -16.83
C ALA A 113 -9.10 -23.44 -16.74
N GLU A 114 -7.94 -23.26 -17.39
CA GLU A 114 -7.33 -21.95 -17.56
C GLU A 114 -8.30 -20.91 -18.16
N PRO A 115 -8.23 -19.63 -17.79
CA PRO A 115 -7.20 -19.00 -16.95
C PRO A 115 -7.46 -19.17 -15.45
N ALA A 116 -6.44 -18.94 -14.62
CA ALA A 116 -6.56 -18.93 -13.16
C ALA A 116 -7.62 -17.92 -12.70
N GLU A 117 -8.38 -18.31 -11.69
CA GLU A 117 -9.37 -17.45 -11.05
C GLU A 117 -8.68 -16.33 -10.29
N ILE A 118 -9.30 -15.13 -10.32
CA ILE A 118 -8.85 -13.96 -9.58
C ILE A 118 -9.81 -13.73 -8.42
N HIS A 119 -9.26 -13.74 -7.22
CA HIS A 119 -9.93 -13.45 -5.96
C HIS A 119 -9.14 -12.36 -5.24
N PHE A 120 -9.65 -11.14 -5.25
CA PHE A 120 -8.93 -10.03 -4.64
C PHE A 120 -8.94 -10.12 -3.11
N GLY A 121 -7.78 -9.90 -2.53
CA GLY A 121 -7.56 -9.90 -1.09
C GLY A 121 -7.93 -8.58 -0.41
N SER A 122 -7.64 -8.51 0.88
CA SER A 122 -8.04 -7.39 1.73
C SER A 122 -7.31 -6.10 1.38
N LEU A 123 -6.03 -6.17 0.99
CA LEU A 123 -5.28 -4.98 0.58
C LEU A 123 -5.78 -4.43 -0.75
N ALA A 124 -6.06 -5.29 -1.72
CA ALA A 124 -6.59 -4.86 -3.01
C ALA A 124 -7.95 -4.16 -2.87
N SER A 125 -8.77 -4.57 -1.88
CA SER A 125 -10.11 -4.05 -1.59
C SER A 125 -10.15 -3.01 -0.47
N GLN A 126 -9.00 -2.50 -0.03
CA GLN A 126 -8.90 -1.51 1.05
C GLN A 126 -9.65 -0.22 0.70
N ASP A 127 -10.10 0.53 1.72
CA ASP A 127 -10.76 1.83 1.61
C ASP A 127 -12.05 1.84 0.75
N GLY A 128 -12.73 0.69 0.67
CA GLY A 128 -14.01 0.56 -0.05
C GLY A 128 -13.87 0.36 -1.55
N HIS A 129 -12.67 0.04 -2.04
CA HIS A 129 -12.45 -0.38 -3.42
C HIS A 129 -13.11 -1.75 -3.70
N ASP A 130 -13.65 -1.92 -4.92
CA ASP A 130 -14.23 -3.18 -5.43
C ASP A 130 -13.44 -3.62 -6.68
N PRO A 131 -12.26 -4.21 -6.50
CA PRO A 131 -11.37 -4.50 -7.60
C PRO A 131 -11.94 -5.54 -8.56
N THR A 132 -11.75 -5.28 -9.85
CA THR A 132 -12.20 -6.17 -10.93
C THR A 132 -11.08 -6.47 -11.90
N TRP A 133 -11.11 -7.69 -12.48
CA TRP A 133 -10.21 -8.13 -13.53
C TRP A 133 -10.95 -8.33 -14.85
N SER A 134 -10.43 -7.79 -15.93
CA SER A 134 -10.92 -8.03 -17.28
C SER A 134 -9.92 -8.83 -18.10
N SER A 135 -10.22 -10.09 -18.38
CA SER A 135 -9.42 -10.96 -19.24
C SER A 135 -9.37 -10.43 -20.69
N LYS A 136 -10.40 -9.71 -21.14
CA LYS A 136 -10.48 -9.12 -22.48
C LYS A 136 -9.50 -7.94 -22.64
N THR A 137 -9.44 -7.05 -21.67
CA THR A 137 -8.56 -5.86 -21.72
C THR A 137 -7.23 -6.11 -21.03
N ARG A 138 -7.10 -7.22 -20.28
CA ARG A 138 -5.91 -7.56 -19.46
C ARG A 138 -5.55 -6.45 -18.49
N ARG A 139 -6.57 -5.97 -17.75
CA ARG A 139 -6.44 -4.88 -16.80
C ARG A 139 -7.21 -5.16 -15.52
N CYS A 140 -6.64 -4.75 -14.41
CA CYS A 140 -7.35 -4.59 -13.16
C CYS A 140 -7.92 -3.17 -13.08
N SER A 141 -9.04 -3.00 -12.42
CA SER A 141 -9.68 -1.70 -12.20
C SER A 141 -10.17 -1.61 -10.78
N ASP A 142 -10.27 -0.40 -10.26
CA ASP A 142 -10.79 -0.10 -8.93
C ASP A 142 -10.10 -0.89 -7.81
N SER A 143 -8.78 -0.97 -7.83
CA SER A 143 -8.01 -1.55 -6.72
C SER A 143 -7.34 -0.45 -5.90
N TYR A 144 -7.27 -0.63 -4.59
CA TYR A 144 -6.55 0.26 -3.68
C TYR A 144 -5.13 0.57 -4.16
N CYS A 145 -4.39 -0.45 -4.59
CA CYS A 145 -2.99 -0.33 -4.99
C CYS A 145 -2.78 0.59 -6.21
N HIS A 146 -3.75 0.68 -7.11
CA HIS A 146 -3.64 1.45 -8.36
C HIS A 146 -4.49 2.73 -8.36
N GLY A 147 -5.29 2.95 -7.33
CA GLY A 147 -6.22 4.09 -7.26
C GLY A 147 -7.15 4.12 -8.47
N ALA A 148 -7.36 5.30 -9.05
CA ALA A 148 -8.21 5.47 -10.23
C ALA A 148 -7.59 4.92 -11.54
N ARG A 149 -6.39 4.33 -11.49
CA ARG A 149 -5.71 3.84 -12.70
C ARG A 149 -6.00 2.37 -12.96
N SER A 150 -5.83 1.99 -14.22
CA SER A 150 -5.98 0.61 -14.68
C SER A 150 -4.78 0.24 -15.56
N PRO A 151 -3.61 -0.06 -14.98
CA PRO A 151 -2.42 -0.40 -15.74
C PRO A 151 -2.60 -1.70 -16.53
N SER A 152 -1.83 -1.87 -17.60
CA SER A 152 -1.88 -3.08 -18.40
C SER A 152 -1.09 -4.20 -17.74
N TRP A 153 -1.75 -5.33 -17.51
CA TRP A 153 -1.14 -6.52 -16.95
C TRP A 153 0.01 -7.09 -17.80
N THR A 154 -0.13 -7.04 -19.12
CA THR A 154 0.84 -7.62 -20.08
C THR A 154 1.75 -6.58 -20.73
N GLN A 155 1.61 -5.32 -20.38
CA GLN A 155 2.42 -4.21 -20.88
C GLN A 155 2.61 -3.16 -19.78
N PRO A 156 3.16 -3.53 -18.61
CA PRO A 156 3.44 -2.58 -17.55
C PRO A 156 4.47 -1.56 -18.01
N LYS A 157 4.34 -0.32 -17.55
CA LYS A 157 5.25 0.78 -17.89
C LYS A 157 5.89 1.34 -16.62
N PRO A 158 7.15 1.77 -16.66
CA PRO A 158 7.77 2.45 -15.53
C PRO A 158 6.96 3.66 -15.02
N SER A 159 6.27 4.36 -15.94
CA SER A 159 5.37 5.47 -15.60
C SER A 159 4.15 5.07 -14.77
N ASP A 160 3.81 3.80 -14.70
CA ASP A 160 2.67 3.33 -13.88
C ASP A 160 2.99 3.36 -12.37
N GLN A 161 4.27 3.47 -12.01
CA GLN A 161 4.77 3.57 -10.64
C GLN A 161 5.30 4.98 -10.29
N ALA A 162 5.17 5.96 -11.18
CA ALA A 162 5.67 7.31 -10.92
C ALA A 162 4.85 8.00 -9.82
N CYS A 163 5.52 8.80 -8.97
CA CYS A 163 4.87 9.61 -7.94
C CYS A 163 3.73 10.45 -8.51
N GLY A 164 2.62 10.54 -7.75
CA GLY A 164 1.43 11.27 -8.16
C GLY A 164 0.53 10.55 -9.16
N THR A 165 0.84 9.29 -9.52
CA THR A 165 0.00 8.54 -10.46
C THR A 165 -1.20 7.87 -9.81
N CYS A 166 -1.11 7.50 -8.53
CA CYS A 166 -2.17 6.82 -7.80
C CYS A 166 -3.03 7.80 -7.01
N HIS A 167 -2.43 8.80 -6.42
CA HIS A 167 -3.10 9.91 -5.72
C HIS A 167 -2.38 11.24 -6.01
N GLY A 168 -3.03 12.37 -5.70
CA GLY A 168 -2.41 13.69 -5.83
C GLY A 168 -1.21 13.90 -4.91
N LEU A 169 -0.36 14.86 -5.22
CA LEU A 169 0.78 15.27 -4.42
C LEU A 169 0.70 16.77 -4.11
N PRO A 170 0.23 17.15 -2.95
CA PRO A 170 -0.40 16.35 -1.89
C PRO A 170 -1.74 15.74 -2.33
N PRO A 171 -2.30 14.76 -1.59
CA PRO A 171 -3.68 14.31 -1.81
C PRO A 171 -4.69 15.46 -1.72
N ALA A 172 -5.86 15.28 -2.35
CA ALA A 172 -6.91 16.31 -2.33
C ALA A 172 -7.43 16.56 -0.90
N PRO A 173 -7.97 17.78 -0.62
CA PRO A 173 -8.65 18.03 0.65
C PRO A 173 -9.66 16.93 1.02
N PRO A 174 -9.78 16.57 2.30
CA PRO A 174 -9.34 17.34 3.49
C PRO A 174 -7.86 17.20 3.88
N HIS A 175 -7.02 16.50 3.10
CA HIS A 175 -5.59 16.40 3.39
C HIS A 175 -4.94 17.79 3.41
N PRO A 176 -4.04 18.10 4.39
CA PRO A 176 -3.26 19.34 4.41
C PRO A 176 -2.50 19.55 3.10
N GLN A 177 -2.57 20.77 2.55
CA GLN A 177 -1.97 21.08 1.25
C GLN A 177 -0.51 21.53 1.41
N SER A 178 0.33 20.64 1.92
CA SER A 178 1.77 20.83 2.12
C SER A 178 2.57 19.81 1.31
N GLU A 179 3.64 20.24 0.68
CA GLU A 179 4.58 19.37 -0.04
C GLU A 179 5.64 18.73 0.89
N ARG A 180 5.63 19.06 2.18
CA ARG A 180 6.55 18.49 3.17
C ARG A 180 6.03 17.18 3.75
N CYS A 181 5.97 16.14 2.92
CA CYS A 181 5.38 14.85 3.28
C CYS A 181 5.99 14.25 4.55
N SER A 182 7.33 14.24 4.65
CA SER A 182 8.07 13.69 5.80
C SER A 182 7.89 14.45 7.11
N ALA A 183 7.31 15.66 7.06
CA ALA A 183 6.98 16.39 8.29
C ALA A 183 5.85 15.71 9.08
N CYS A 184 4.97 15.00 8.41
CA CYS A 184 3.79 14.36 9.00
C CYS A 184 3.83 12.82 8.90
N HIS A 185 4.47 12.28 7.85
CA HIS A 185 4.52 10.85 7.56
C HIS A 185 5.91 10.25 7.84
N THR A 186 5.95 9.07 8.47
CA THR A 186 7.23 8.42 8.85
C THR A 186 7.80 7.55 7.73
N GLY A 187 6.98 7.13 6.78
CA GLY A 187 7.38 6.21 5.71
C GLY A 187 8.09 6.86 4.52
N ILE A 188 8.23 8.20 4.53
CA ILE A 188 8.78 8.98 3.43
C ILE A 188 9.87 9.93 3.95
N ASP A 189 10.96 10.13 3.20
CA ASP A 189 12.04 11.05 3.54
C ASP A 189 11.80 12.48 3.00
N ALA A 190 12.75 13.38 3.25
CA ALA A 190 12.64 14.79 2.85
C ALA A 190 12.74 14.98 1.32
N GLU A 191 13.28 14.03 0.61
CA GLU A 191 13.42 13.98 -0.84
C GLU A 191 12.26 13.27 -1.52
N ASN A 192 11.24 12.86 -0.75
CA ASN A 192 10.06 12.11 -1.17
C ASN A 192 10.37 10.70 -1.68
N HIS A 193 11.40 10.04 -1.14
CA HIS A 193 11.64 8.62 -1.33
C HIS A 193 11.03 7.81 -0.18
N PHE A 194 10.81 6.52 -0.43
CA PHE A 194 10.36 5.56 0.58
C PHE A 194 11.54 4.69 1.02
N PRO A 195 12.27 5.03 2.12
CA PRO A 195 13.40 4.24 2.60
C PRO A 195 13.02 2.78 2.88
N GLU A 196 11.76 2.56 3.29
CA GLU A 196 11.16 1.26 3.45
C GLU A 196 9.89 1.17 2.59
N ALA A 197 10.04 0.83 1.30
CA ALA A 197 8.95 0.79 0.33
C ALA A 197 7.75 -0.11 0.76
N ARG A 198 8.00 -1.09 1.66
CA ARG A 198 6.94 -1.94 2.23
C ARG A 198 5.95 -1.19 3.15
N LEU A 199 6.28 0.01 3.59
CA LEU A 199 5.39 0.87 4.38
C LEU A 199 4.46 1.70 3.50
N HIS A 200 4.71 1.77 2.20
CA HIS A 200 3.81 2.42 1.26
C HIS A 200 2.98 1.37 0.52
N VAL A 201 1.71 1.65 0.27
CA VAL A 201 0.73 0.71 -0.30
C VAL A 201 0.56 -0.56 0.55
N ASN A 202 0.52 -0.41 1.87
CA ASN A 202 0.34 -1.50 2.84
C ASN A 202 -1.04 -1.50 3.52
N GLY A 203 -1.95 -0.61 3.09
CA GLY A 203 -3.27 -0.42 3.70
C GLY A 203 -3.27 0.42 4.98
N GLN A 204 -2.16 1.06 5.32
CA GLN A 204 -2.02 1.93 6.48
C GLN A 204 -1.41 3.26 6.08
N VAL A 205 -1.68 4.29 6.85
CA VAL A 205 -1.03 5.60 6.72
C VAL A 205 -0.22 5.84 7.98
N GLU A 206 1.09 5.86 7.85
CA GLU A 206 2.02 6.06 8.96
C GLU A 206 2.16 7.56 9.25
N TYR A 207 1.78 7.95 10.46
CA TYR A 207 1.92 9.32 10.97
C TYR A 207 2.98 9.41 12.06
N LEU A 208 3.53 10.59 12.25
CA LEU A 208 4.35 10.95 13.42
C LEU A 208 3.46 11.13 14.66
N LEU A 209 2.92 10.02 15.18
CA LEU A 209 2.06 10.03 16.35
C LEU A 209 2.80 10.55 17.59
N GLY A 210 2.06 11.25 18.45
CA GLY A 210 2.55 11.72 19.74
C GLY A 210 3.28 13.05 19.70
N LYS A 211 3.42 13.70 18.53
CA LYS A 211 4.06 14.99 18.39
C LYS A 211 3.20 15.95 17.59
N CYS A 212 2.45 16.82 18.26
CA CYS A 212 1.64 17.85 17.60
C CYS A 212 2.48 18.70 16.64
N ASN A 213 3.73 19.01 17.01
CA ASN A 213 4.66 19.82 16.21
C ASN A 213 5.28 19.08 15.01
N ALA A 214 4.87 17.86 14.72
CA ALA A 214 5.25 17.18 13.48
C ALA A 214 4.53 17.82 12.27
N CYS A 215 3.24 18.14 12.40
CA CYS A 215 2.42 18.61 11.29
C CYS A 215 2.21 20.14 11.30
N HIS A 216 2.20 20.77 12.46
CA HIS A 216 2.08 22.23 12.62
C HIS A 216 3.00 22.74 13.72
N GLY A 217 3.38 24.02 13.63
CA GLY A 217 4.36 24.59 14.54
C GLY A 217 5.81 24.34 14.11
N ASN A 218 6.71 24.23 15.08
CA ASN A 218 8.15 23.99 14.87
C ASN A 218 8.72 23.12 15.99
N ALA A 219 10.05 22.95 16.03
CA ALA A 219 10.72 22.11 17.03
C ALA A 219 10.43 22.53 18.49
N ASP A 220 10.16 23.82 18.73
CA ASP A 220 10.01 24.38 20.06
C ASP A 220 8.54 24.44 20.50
N SER A 221 7.59 24.51 19.56
CA SER A 221 6.17 24.72 19.85
C SER A 221 5.27 24.06 18.80
N PRO A 222 4.20 23.40 19.21
CA PRO A 222 3.18 22.90 18.28
C PRO A 222 2.28 24.02 17.70
N ALA A 223 2.35 25.23 18.22
CA ALA A 223 1.57 26.32 17.67
C ALA A 223 2.20 26.93 16.43
N PRO A 224 1.39 27.38 15.47
CA PRO A 224 1.91 28.18 14.35
C PRO A 224 2.73 29.40 14.78
N PRO A 225 3.70 29.85 13.95
CA PRO A 225 4.08 29.30 12.68
C PRO A 225 4.98 28.06 12.84
N VAL A 226 4.90 27.06 12.01
CA VAL A 226 4.40 26.92 10.66
C VAL A 226 2.97 26.35 10.70
N ASP A 227 2.08 26.77 9.82
CA ASP A 227 0.77 26.14 9.68
C ASP A 227 0.84 24.85 8.84
N THR A 228 -0.26 24.12 8.71
CA THR A 228 -0.34 22.86 7.94
C THR A 228 -0.12 23.03 6.43
N HIS A 229 -0.13 24.26 5.91
CA HIS A 229 0.19 24.59 4.52
C HIS A 229 1.65 25.07 4.34
N GLY A 230 2.41 25.14 5.43
CA GLY A 230 3.78 25.64 5.41
C GLY A 230 3.92 27.16 5.53
N ASN A 231 2.84 27.88 5.78
CA ASN A 231 2.89 29.34 5.93
C ASN A 231 3.51 29.75 7.27
N THR A 232 4.21 30.89 7.24
CA THR A 232 4.83 31.51 8.41
C THR A 232 4.37 32.95 8.67
N ASP A 233 3.66 33.54 7.70
CA ASP A 233 3.20 34.92 7.77
C ASP A 233 1.94 35.03 8.65
N PRO A 234 1.90 35.94 9.64
CA PRO A 234 0.74 36.16 10.50
C PRO A 234 -0.53 36.58 9.77
N THR A 235 -0.45 37.04 8.53
CA THR A 235 -1.64 37.34 7.70
C THR A 235 -2.30 36.08 7.14
N SER A 236 -1.62 34.94 7.19
CA SER A 236 -2.20 33.63 6.84
C SER A 236 -3.14 33.18 7.97
N PRO A 237 -4.39 32.78 7.67
CA PRO A 237 -5.36 32.38 8.69
C PRO A 237 -4.87 31.28 9.63
N GLY A 238 -4.12 30.30 9.12
CA GLY A 238 -3.56 29.19 9.91
C GLY A 238 -2.41 29.62 10.83
N VAL A 239 -1.75 30.75 10.56
CA VAL A 239 -0.69 31.30 11.40
C VAL A 239 -1.27 32.30 12.41
N GLY A 240 -1.94 33.33 11.94
CA GLY A 240 -2.63 34.33 12.77
C GLY A 240 -1.83 34.82 13.96
N ALA A 241 -2.51 35.10 15.06
CA ALA A 241 -1.94 35.64 16.28
C ALA A 241 -1.46 34.61 17.32
N HIS A 242 -1.31 33.34 16.96
CA HIS A 242 -1.00 32.24 17.91
C HIS A 242 0.21 32.55 18.80
N ARG A 243 1.33 33.05 18.21
CA ARG A 243 2.55 33.36 18.98
C ARG A 243 2.31 34.39 20.07
N VAL A 244 1.51 35.43 19.76
CA VAL A 244 1.21 36.50 20.71
C VAL A 244 0.35 36.00 21.86
N HIS A 245 -0.65 35.18 21.54
CA HIS A 245 -1.53 34.57 22.56
C HIS A 245 -0.77 33.64 23.49
N LEU A 246 0.08 32.79 22.95
CA LEU A 246 0.87 31.81 23.73
C LEU A 246 1.96 32.47 24.56
N ALA A 247 2.57 33.55 24.08
CA ALA A 247 3.58 34.25 24.82
C ALA A 247 2.99 35.05 25.99
N GLY A 248 1.74 35.50 25.86
CA GLY A 248 1.17 36.48 26.76
C GLY A 248 1.87 37.83 26.67
N GLY A 249 1.63 38.68 27.63
CA GLY A 249 2.26 40.03 27.68
C GLY A 249 2.07 40.71 29.02
N ASN A 250 2.37 41.99 29.07
CA ASN A 250 2.27 42.78 30.31
C ASN A 250 0.83 42.89 30.86
N ALA A 251 -0.17 42.74 30.00
CA ALA A 251 -1.57 42.86 30.34
C ALA A 251 -2.35 41.52 30.31
N SER A 252 -1.70 40.45 29.86
CA SER A 252 -2.35 39.15 29.72
C SER A 252 -1.43 38.00 30.10
N ARG A 253 -1.99 36.96 30.71
CA ARG A 253 -1.32 35.66 30.83
C ARG A 253 -1.24 34.96 29.46
N PRO A 254 -0.35 33.95 29.30
CA PRO A 254 -0.41 33.04 28.17
C PRO A 254 -1.79 32.39 28.03
N VAL A 255 -2.26 32.27 26.80
CA VAL A 255 -3.54 31.66 26.47
C VAL A 255 -3.27 30.23 26.02
N GLU A 256 -3.95 29.26 26.64
CA GLU A 256 -3.82 27.85 26.33
C GLU A 256 -4.59 27.47 25.06
N CYS A 257 -4.14 26.43 24.33
CA CYS A 257 -4.79 25.99 23.08
C CYS A 257 -6.29 25.69 23.26
N GLN A 258 -6.65 25.05 24.38
CA GLN A 258 -8.04 24.67 24.70
C GLN A 258 -8.95 25.86 24.98
N GLU A 259 -8.45 27.05 25.13
CA GLU A 259 -9.30 28.25 25.27
C GLU A 259 -10.07 28.55 23.96
N CYS A 260 -9.51 28.09 22.81
CA CYS A 260 -10.08 28.36 21.49
C CYS A 260 -10.29 27.08 20.64
N HIS A 261 -9.61 26.01 20.94
CA HIS A 261 -9.65 24.78 20.15
C HIS A 261 -10.01 23.56 20.98
N GLN A 262 -10.71 22.60 20.36
CA GLN A 262 -10.73 21.24 20.88
C GLN A 262 -9.35 20.62 20.59
N VAL A 263 -8.53 20.46 21.64
CA VAL A 263 -7.22 19.84 21.49
C VAL A 263 -7.42 18.32 21.37
N PRO A 264 -7.05 17.69 20.24
CA PRO A 264 -7.20 16.26 20.06
C PRO A 264 -6.21 15.48 20.92
N SER A 265 -6.51 14.21 21.17
CA SER A 265 -5.50 13.30 21.70
C SER A 265 -4.43 13.02 20.63
N THR A 266 -3.22 12.71 21.05
CA THR A 266 -2.11 12.39 20.14
C THR A 266 -2.33 11.11 19.33
N SER A 267 -3.35 10.32 19.63
CA SER A 267 -3.76 9.11 18.92
C SER A 267 -5.05 9.30 18.09
N ASP A 268 -5.58 10.52 18.03
CA ASP A 268 -6.80 10.80 17.26
C ASP A 268 -6.45 11.03 15.79
N LEU A 269 -6.64 10.00 14.97
CA LEU A 269 -6.40 10.03 13.53
C LEU A 269 -7.51 10.75 12.74
N THR A 270 -8.61 11.16 13.40
CA THR A 270 -9.67 11.93 12.75
C THR A 270 -9.42 13.43 12.75
N HIS A 271 -8.46 13.87 13.58
CA HIS A 271 -8.05 15.28 13.67
C HIS A 271 -7.54 15.87 12.33
N PRO A 272 -6.74 15.19 11.50
CA PRO A 272 -6.28 15.74 10.21
C PRO A 272 -7.40 15.79 9.16
N ASN A 273 -8.49 16.47 9.46
CA ASN A 273 -9.70 16.57 8.61
C ASN A 273 -9.71 17.85 7.74
N GLY A 274 -8.63 18.65 7.77
CA GLY A 274 -8.52 19.90 7.03
C GLY A 274 -9.30 21.07 7.61
N GLN A 275 -9.83 20.95 8.83
CA GLN A 275 -10.58 22.00 9.51
C GLN A 275 -9.96 22.34 10.87
N ALA A 276 -10.04 23.60 11.24
CA ALA A 276 -9.71 24.04 12.59
C ALA A 276 -11.02 24.20 13.38
N GLU A 277 -11.30 23.24 14.25
CA GLU A 277 -12.48 23.31 15.13
C GLU A 277 -12.22 24.37 16.21
N LEU A 278 -13.04 25.42 16.18
CA LEU A 278 -13.04 26.46 17.19
C LEU A 278 -14.12 26.15 18.24
N VAL A 279 -13.67 25.75 19.42
CA VAL A 279 -14.52 25.48 20.58
C VAL A 279 -14.03 26.34 21.74
N PHE A 280 -14.61 27.54 21.83
CA PHE A 280 -14.22 28.48 22.86
C PHE A 280 -14.55 27.94 24.28
N SER A 281 -13.60 28.10 25.19
CA SER A 281 -13.76 27.65 26.57
C SER A 281 -13.05 28.58 27.56
N GLY A 282 -13.17 28.32 28.84
CA GLY A 282 -12.45 29.04 29.90
C GLY A 282 -12.66 30.57 29.87
N VAL A 283 -11.54 31.29 29.78
CA VAL A 283 -11.58 32.78 29.80
C VAL A 283 -12.21 33.36 28.55
N SER A 284 -12.11 32.69 27.40
CA SER A 284 -12.70 33.18 26.16
C SER A 284 -14.24 33.29 26.24
N GLN A 285 -14.87 32.49 27.09
CA GLN A 285 -16.32 32.45 27.34
C GLN A 285 -16.75 33.25 28.57
N ALA A 286 -15.89 33.99 29.22
CA ALA A 286 -16.22 34.62 30.50
C ALA A 286 -17.24 35.81 30.41
N SER A 287 -17.64 36.24 29.21
CA SER A 287 -18.68 37.23 28.99
C SER A 287 -20.06 36.58 28.85
N ALA A 288 -21.09 37.41 28.99
CA ALA A 288 -22.48 36.99 28.76
C ALA A 288 -22.80 36.77 27.27
N ASP A 289 -21.98 37.33 26.38
CA ASP A 289 -22.14 37.19 24.93
C ASP A 289 -21.45 35.90 24.46
N ALA A 290 -22.05 35.19 23.51
CA ALA A 290 -21.49 33.98 22.94
C ALA A 290 -20.20 34.33 22.16
N PRO A 291 -19.07 33.67 22.45
CA PRO A 291 -17.82 33.88 21.71
C PRO A 291 -17.98 33.44 20.26
N SER A 292 -17.34 34.17 19.34
CA SER A 292 -17.38 33.87 17.91
C SER A 292 -16.10 34.28 17.22
N TYR A 293 -15.85 33.64 16.05
CA TYR A 293 -14.80 33.99 15.12
C TYR A 293 -15.39 34.29 13.75
N ASP A 294 -15.06 35.45 13.21
CA ASP A 294 -15.38 35.82 11.83
C ASP A 294 -14.19 35.48 10.94
N SER A 295 -14.32 34.45 10.13
CA SER A 295 -13.26 33.98 9.24
C SER A 295 -12.98 34.96 8.09
N ALA A 296 -13.96 35.77 7.68
CA ALA A 296 -13.77 36.75 6.61
C ALA A 296 -13.01 38.00 7.12
N ALA A 297 -13.32 38.43 8.33
CA ALA A 297 -12.62 39.55 8.98
C ALA A 297 -11.38 39.10 9.75
N GLN A 298 -11.15 37.78 9.92
CA GLN A 298 -10.09 37.19 10.75
C GLN A 298 -10.06 37.79 12.16
N SER A 299 -11.23 37.95 12.77
CA SER A 299 -11.41 38.59 14.07
C SER A 299 -12.25 37.76 15.02
N CYS A 300 -11.93 37.89 16.32
CA CYS A 300 -12.66 37.22 17.39
C CYS A 300 -13.52 38.22 18.18
N THR A 301 -14.74 37.80 18.53
CA THR A 301 -15.55 38.43 19.56
C THR A 301 -15.54 37.50 20.76
N VAL A 302 -14.72 37.77 21.73
CA VAL A 302 -14.53 36.97 22.96
C VAL A 302 -14.29 37.88 24.14
N TYR A 303 -14.38 37.36 25.36
CA TYR A 303 -14.21 38.15 26.58
C TYR A 303 -12.88 38.97 26.56
N CYS A 304 -11.79 38.38 26.13
CA CYS A 304 -10.48 39.01 26.10
C CYS A 304 -10.38 40.18 25.11
N HIS A 305 -11.24 40.21 24.10
CA HIS A 305 -11.30 41.23 23.05
C HIS A 305 -12.63 42.01 23.06
N ALA A 306 -13.35 41.97 24.16
CA ALA A 306 -14.56 42.75 24.29
C ALA A 306 -14.24 44.25 24.11
N PRO A 307 -15.04 45.00 23.37
CA PRO A 307 -14.89 46.47 23.33
C PRO A 307 -14.92 47.00 24.74
N SER A 308 -13.93 47.86 25.11
CA SER A 308 -13.94 48.52 26.42
C SER A 308 -15.28 49.18 26.61
N ALA A 309 -16.00 48.80 27.67
CA ALA A 309 -17.23 49.52 28.05
C ALA A 309 -16.84 51.01 28.23
N SER A 310 -17.33 51.84 27.33
CA SER A 310 -17.15 53.29 27.33
C SER A 310 -17.95 53.91 28.46
#